data_a41c05cc9e939a0788dd2cff1440734b
#
_entry.id   a41c05cc9e939a0788dd2cff1440734b
#
_cell.length_a   1.000
_cell.length_b   1.000
_cell.length_c   1.000
_cell.angle_alpha   90.00
_cell.angle_beta   90.00
_cell.angle_gamma   90.00
#
_symmetry.space_group_name_H-M   'P 1'
#
loop_
_entity.id
_entity.type
_entity.pdbx_description
1 polymer ?
#
loop_
_entity_poly.entity_id
_entity_poly.type
_entity_poly.pdbx_seq_one_letter_code
_entity_poly.pdbx_strand_id
1 'polypeptide(L)'
;IGVAVPGQVRTDDGVVRNAPHLGWRDEPLAEPLAAATGYPVQVANDAALGALAEHEFGAGRGKDHLIYLNGGASGIGGGVISAGVPLGGTSGYAGELGHVRVSSSGLLDSAGIEGTLEAEVTRAELLEALGLTRAEPGQFEEALLADRSGRVAAVVDRQLGHLGTALAGAINLLNPQVVALGGFLAALHAYDPERLLRAVAASTLAPSLEGVRITAAELGADLLMVGAAGLAVRPLLADPAWISR
;
A
#
# COMPACT_ATOMS: atom_id res chain seq x y z
N ILE A 1 5.90 -8.90 -20.23
CA ILE A 1 4.65 -8.27 -19.77
C ILE A 1 4.69 -8.23 -18.24
N GLY A 2 4.43 -7.06 -17.64
CA GLY A 2 4.24 -6.93 -16.19
C GLY A 2 2.75 -6.86 -15.88
N VAL A 3 2.33 -7.56 -14.81
CA VAL A 3 0.92 -7.61 -14.37
C VAL A 3 0.83 -7.29 -12.88
N ALA A 4 -0.01 -6.30 -12.55
CA ALA A 4 -0.37 -5.96 -11.19
C ALA A 4 -1.65 -6.70 -10.79
N VAL A 5 -1.65 -7.35 -9.64
CA VAL A 5 -2.78 -8.13 -9.13
C VAL A 5 -2.98 -7.83 -7.64
N PRO A 6 -4.23 -7.64 -7.17
CA PRO A 6 -4.49 -7.59 -5.74
C PRO A 6 -4.26 -8.97 -5.09
N GLY A 7 -3.82 -8.97 -3.83
CA GLY A 7 -3.59 -10.19 -3.05
C GLY A 7 -2.16 -10.73 -3.12
N GLN A 8 -1.94 -11.90 -2.56
CA GLN A 8 -0.62 -12.50 -2.40
C GLN A 8 -0.18 -13.21 -3.67
N VAL A 9 0.94 -12.79 -4.26
CA VAL A 9 1.53 -13.39 -5.46
C VAL A 9 2.86 -14.04 -5.11
N ARG A 10 3.05 -15.29 -5.47
CA ARG A 10 4.34 -15.96 -5.34
C ARG A 10 5.26 -15.50 -6.48
N THR A 11 6.42 -14.93 -6.13
CA THR A 11 7.32 -14.30 -7.08
C THR A 11 7.98 -15.26 -8.07
N ASP A 12 8.20 -16.51 -7.65
CA ASP A 12 8.98 -17.47 -8.45
C ASP A 12 8.24 -17.93 -9.74
N ASP A 13 6.92 -18.05 -9.68
CA ASP A 13 6.09 -18.59 -10.76
C ASP A 13 4.87 -17.72 -11.12
N GLY A 14 4.67 -16.60 -10.42
CA GLY A 14 3.54 -15.69 -10.66
C GLY A 14 2.17 -16.30 -10.36
N VAL A 15 2.12 -17.29 -9.45
CA VAL A 15 0.86 -17.86 -8.94
C VAL A 15 0.24 -16.91 -7.93
N VAL A 16 -1.03 -16.55 -8.14
CA VAL A 16 -1.82 -15.78 -7.17
C VAL A 16 -2.33 -16.74 -6.10
N ARG A 17 -1.69 -16.69 -4.93
CA ARG A 17 -1.96 -17.62 -3.83
C ARG A 17 -3.30 -17.35 -3.17
N ASN A 18 -3.64 -16.07 -3.01
CA ASN A 18 -4.88 -15.65 -2.39
C ASN A 18 -5.23 -14.23 -2.85
N ALA A 19 -6.37 -14.06 -3.50
CA ALA A 19 -6.94 -12.78 -3.85
C ALA A 19 -8.46 -12.81 -3.57
N PRO A 20 -8.88 -12.55 -2.30
CA PRO A 20 -10.27 -12.73 -1.87
C PRO A 20 -11.29 -11.98 -2.71
N HIS A 21 -10.96 -10.75 -3.12
CA HIS A 21 -11.84 -9.91 -3.93
C HIS A 21 -12.07 -10.42 -5.36
N LEU A 22 -11.15 -11.24 -5.88
CA LEU A 22 -11.29 -11.91 -7.18
C LEU A 22 -11.85 -13.33 -7.03
N GLY A 23 -11.97 -13.83 -5.80
CA GLY A 23 -12.32 -15.23 -5.53
C GLY A 23 -11.22 -16.21 -5.97
N TRP A 24 -9.98 -15.74 -6.12
CA TRP A 24 -8.86 -16.55 -6.60
C TRP A 24 -8.10 -17.18 -5.44
N ARG A 25 -7.76 -18.46 -5.63
CA ARG A 25 -6.90 -19.23 -4.74
C ARG A 25 -6.04 -20.16 -5.57
N ASP A 26 -4.71 -20.06 -5.40
CA ASP A 26 -3.72 -20.84 -6.15
C ASP A 26 -3.90 -20.71 -7.66
N GLU A 27 -4.27 -19.51 -8.14
CA GLU A 27 -4.53 -19.25 -9.56
C GLU A 27 -3.23 -19.09 -10.35
N PRO A 28 -2.92 -19.95 -11.32
CA PRO A 28 -1.75 -19.80 -12.18
C PRO A 28 -1.99 -18.68 -13.21
N LEU A 29 -1.41 -17.51 -13.01
CA LEU A 29 -1.65 -16.35 -13.87
C LEU A 29 -0.54 -16.14 -14.90
N ALA A 30 0.73 -16.25 -14.50
CA ALA A 30 1.86 -15.95 -15.39
C ALA A 30 1.94 -16.91 -16.57
N GLU A 31 1.86 -18.23 -16.34
CA GLU A 31 2.01 -19.26 -17.37
C GLU A 31 0.92 -19.19 -18.46
N PRO A 32 -0.39 -19.14 -18.14
CA PRO A 32 -1.44 -19.02 -19.16
C PRO A 32 -1.35 -17.73 -19.97
N LEU A 33 -0.99 -16.61 -19.33
CA LEU A 33 -0.80 -15.35 -20.04
C LEU A 33 0.42 -15.39 -20.96
N ALA A 34 1.52 -16.00 -20.54
CA ALA A 34 2.70 -16.18 -21.39
C ALA A 34 2.39 -17.07 -22.58
N ALA A 35 1.65 -18.18 -22.39
CA ALA A 35 1.21 -19.06 -23.47
C ALA A 35 0.28 -18.35 -24.47
N ALA A 36 -0.64 -17.52 -23.96
CA ALA A 36 -1.60 -16.80 -24.81
C ALA A 36 -0.99 -15.64 -25.61
N THR A 37 0.04 -14.99 -25.05
CA THR A 37 0.65 -13.78 -25.64
C THR A 37 1.94 -14.04 -26.39
N GLY A 38 2.62 -15.15 -26.10
CA GLY A 38 3.96 -15.46 -26.62
C GLY A 38 5.09 -14.64 -25.99
N TYR A 39 4.82 -13.89 -24.91
CA TYR A 39 5.82 -13.08 -24.22
C TYR A 39 6.03 -13.56 -22.77
N PRO A 40 7.24 -13.38 -22.21
CA PRO A 40 7.46 -13.59 -20.78
C PRO A 40 6.51 -12.70 -19.94
N VAL A 41 5.90 -13.28 -18.91
CA VAL A 41 4.98 -12.59 -18.01
C VAL A 41 5.52 -12.63 -16.59
N GLN A 42 5.56 -11.49 -15.95
CA GLN A 42 5.85 -11.35 -14.53
C GLN A 42 4.61 -10.78 -13.82
N VAL A 43 4.25 -11.37 -12.69
CA VAL A 43 3.09 -10.98 -11.90
C VAL A 43 3.56 -10.58 -10.51
N ALA A 44 3.05 -9.48 -9.98
CA ALA A 44 3.32 -9.06 -8.61
C ALA A 44 2.10 -8.41 -7.96
N ASN A 45 2.14 -8.31 -6.64
CA ASN A 45 1.14 -7.62 -5.86
C ASN A 45 1.09 -6.13 -6.24
N ASP A 46 -0.12 -5.57 -6.32
CA ASP A 46 -0.39 -4.19 -6.73
C ASP A 46 0.27 -3.15 -5.80
N ALA A 47 0.19 -3.34 -4.48
CA ALA A 47 0.81 -2.41 -3.52
C ALA A 47 2.36 -2.52 -3.53
N ALA A 48 2.91 -3.71 -3.75
CA ALA A 48 4.35 -3.88 -3.94
C ALA A 48 4.84 -3.16 -5.21
N LEU A 49 4.07 -3.22 -6.30
CA LEU A 49 4.35 -2.47 -7.53
C LEU A 49 4.14 -0.97 -7.34
N GLY A 50 3.18 -0.57 -6.50
CA GLY A 50 3.01 0.83 -6.10
C GLY A 50 4.23 1.37 -5.36
N ALA A 51 4.79 0.59 -4.43
CA ALA A 51 6.03 0.96 -3.75
C ALA A 51 7.21 1.14 -4.72
N LEU A 52 7.32 0.24 -5.70
CA LEU A 52 8.34 0.32 -6.74
C LEU A 52 8.19 1.58 -7.59
N ALA A 53 6.97 1.87 -8.04
CA ALA A 53 6.68 3.04 -8.85
C ALA A 53 6.96 4.35 -8.10
N GLU A 54 6.49 4.47 -6.85
CA GLU A 54 6.75 5.63 -6.00
C GLU A 54 8.24 5.81 -5.68
N HIS A 55 8.99 4.72 -5.55
CA HIS A 55 10.42 4.77 -5.34
C HIS A 55 11.17 5.32 -6.56
N GLU A 56 10.80 4.88 -7.76
CA GLU A 56 11.52 5.26 -8.99
C GLU A 56 11.09 6.63 -9.52
N PHE A 57 9.80 6.96 -9.44
CA PHE A 57 9.23 8.12 -10.15
C PHE A 57 8.42 9.07 -9.28
N GLY A 58 8.06 8.70 -8.05
CA GLY A 58 7.20 9.47 -7.16
C GLY A 58 7.85 9.93 -5.86
N ALA A 59 7.11 9.86 -4.78
CA ALA A 59 7.46 10.39 -3.46
C ALA A 59 8.77 9.83 -2.87
N GLY A 60 9.19 8.64 -3.31
CA GLY A 60 10.41 7.95 -2.88
C GLY A 60 11.63 8.20 -3.76
N ARG A 61 11.53 9.03 -4.81
CA ARG A 61 12.63 9.25 -5.75
C ARG A 61 13.89 9.74 -5.06
N GLY A 62 15.01 9.02 -5.31
CA GLY A 62 16.30 9.31 -4.70
C GLY A 62 16.43 8.92 -3.23
N LYS A 63 15.55 8.04 -2.73
CA LYS A 63 15.56 7.51 -1.37
C LYS A 63 15.71 5.99 -1.41
N ASP A 64 16.64 5.45 -0.62
CA ASP A 64 16.88 4.00 -0.58
C ASP A 64 15.89 3.23 0.30
N HIS A 65 15.18 3.92 1.19
CA HIS A 65 14.26 3.29 2.15
C HIS A 65 12.89 3.96 2.12
N LEU A 66 11.89 3.25 1.61
CA LEU A 66 10.51 3.71 1.45
C LEU A 66 9.55 2.66 2.01
N ILE A 67 8.51 3.12 2.71
CA ILE A 67 7.28 2.37 2.94
C ILE A 67 6.18 3.02 2.11
N TYR A 68 5.47 2.23 1.34
CA TYR A 68 4.24 2.64 0.65
C TYR A 68 3.05 1.90 1.25
N LEU A 69 1.98 2.63 1.57
CA LEU A 69 0.70 2.09 1.98
C LEU A 69 -0.41 2.66 1.11
N ASN A 70 -1.24 1.77 0.55
CA ASN A 70 -2.38 2.16 -0.26
C ASN A 70 -3.70 1.77 0.40
N GLY A 71 -4.55 2.75 0.65
CA GLY A 71 -5.93 2.52 1.04
C GLY A 71 -6.83 2.42 -0.19
N GLY A 72 -7.13 1.22 -0.61
CA GLY A 72 -8.02 0.92 -1.73
C GLY A 72 -9.48 0.71 -1.31
N ALA A 73 -10.34 0.42 -2.28
CA ALA A 73 -11.73 0.04 -2.02
C ALA A 73 -11.84 -1.34 -1.34
N SER A 74 -10.85 -2.19 -1.54
CA SER A 74 -10.79 -3.57 -1.09
C SER A 74 -9.98 -3.80 0.19
N GLY A 75 -9.30 -2.78 0.71
CA GLY A 75 -8.48 -2.91 1.92
C GLY A 75 -7.22 -2.05 1.87
N ILE A 76 -6.25 -2.41 2.73
CA ILE A 76 -4.98 -1.69 2.82
C ILE A 76 -3.84 -2.61 2.40
N GLY A 77 -3.23 -2.31 1.25
CA GLY A 77 -2.01 -2.96 0.79
C GLY A 77 -0.76 -2.17 1.14
N GLY A 78 0.38 -2.85 1.23
CA GLY A 78 1.67 -2.23 1.51
C GLY A 78 2.80 -2.76 0.63
N GLY A 79 3.86 -1.97 0.53
CA GLY A 79 5.11 -2.36 -0.08
C GLY A 79 6.29 -1.63 0.56
N VAL A 80 7.43 -2.28 0.57
CA VAL A 80 8.65 -1.76 1.22
C VAL A 80 9.81 -1.80 0.24
N ILE A 81 10.53 -0.70 0.17
CA ILE A 81 11.84 -0.63 -0.49
C ILE A 81 12.90 -0.49 0.62
N SER A 82 13.91 -1.32 0.57
CA SER A 82 15.05 -1.28 1.49
C SER A 82 16.35 -1.39 0.71
N ALA A 83 17.27 -0.46 0.96
CA ALA A 83 18.51 -0.33 0.20
C ALA A 83 18.29 -0.26 -1.33
N GLY A 84 17.24 0.46 -1.75
CA GLY A 84 16.90 0.65 -3.16
C GLY A 84 16.24 -0.55 -3.85
N VAL A 85 15.95 -1.65 -3.12
CA VAL A 85 15.34 -2.85 -3.69
C VAL A 85 14.03 -3.22 -2.96
N PRO A 86 13.04 -3.77 -3.67
CA PRO A 86 11.82 -4.27 -3.04
C PRO A 86 12.11 -5.36 -2.00
N LEU A 87 11.51 -5.23 -0.82
CA LEU A 87 11.55 -6.25 0.22
C LEU A 87 10.46 -7.28 -0.05
N GLY A 88 10.81 -8.40 -0.68
CA GLY A 88 9.84 -9.46 -1.03
C GLY A 88 9.71 -10.54 0.02
N GLY A 89 10.69 -10.72 0.90
CA GLY A 89 10.75 -11.89 1.76
C GLY A 89 11.01 -13.18 0.97
N THR A 90 10.73 -14.33 1.56
CA THR A 90 11.03 -15.65 0.95
C THR A 90 10.21 -15.94 -0.30
N SER A 91 8.96 -15.49 -0.35
CA SER A 91 8.00 -15.86 -1.43
C SER A 91 7.31 -14.66 -2.07
N GLY A 92 7.74 -13.45 -1.76
CA GLY A 92 7.10 -12.23 -2.27
C GLY A 92 5.98 -11.67 -1.38
N TYR A 93 5.80 -12.18 -0.15
CA TYR A 93 4.68 -11.81 0.74
C TYR A 93 5.07 -10.79 1.82
N ALA A 94 6.26 -10.21 1.77
CA ALA A 94 6.62 -9.16 2.71
C ALA A 94 5.88 -7.84 2.40
N GLY A 95 5.65 -7.03 3.44
CA GLY A 95 5.00 -5.73 3.27
C GLY A 95 3.50 -5.72 3.56
N GLU A 96 2.92 -6.81 4.07
CA GLU A 96 1.51 -6.96 4.44
C GLU A 96 1.15 -6.11 5.68
N LEU A 97 1.44 -4.80 5.62
CA LEU A 97 1.25 -3.87 6.75
C LEU A 97 -0.23 -3.63 7.07
N GLY A 98 -1.14 -3.86 6.10
CA GLY A 98 -2.58 -3.81 6.33
C GLY A 98 -3.06 -4.84 7.34
N HIS A 99 -2.39 -5.99 7.43
CA HIS A 99 -2.73 -7.09 8.35
C HIS A 99 -1.98 -7.04 9.68
N VAL A 100 -1.23 -5.98 9.96
CA VAL A 100 -0.61 -5.78 11.28
C VAL A 100 -1.68 -5.40 12.30
N ARG A 101 -1.66 -6.08 13.45
CA ARG A 101 -2.61 -5.83 14.54
C ARG A 101 -2.33 -4.46 15.20
N VAL A 102 -3.35 -3.63 15.28
CA VAL A 102 -3.30 -2.28 15.87
C VAL A 102 -4.32 -2.09 17.00
N SER A 103 -5.23 -3.06 17.17
CA SER A 103 -6.35 -2.97 18.11
C SER A 103 -6.72 -4.33 18.68
N SER A 104 -7.51 -4.33 19.75
CA SER A 104 -8.17 -5.49 20.32
C SER A 104 -9.69 -5.42 20.22
N SER A 105 -10.21 -4.69 19.23
CA SER A 105 -11.65 -4.45 19.03
C SER A 105 -12.46 -5.70 18.69
N GLY A 106 -11.80 -6.73 18.12
CA GLY A 106 -12.46 -7.91 17.58
C GLY A 106 -13.01 -7.73 16.15
N LEU A 107 -12.81 -6.57 15.51
CA LEU A 107 -13.16 -6.37 14.10
C LEU A 107 -12.28 -7.24 13.21
N LEU A 108 -12.90 -7.89 12.22
CA LEU A 108 -12.21 -8.76 11.28
C LEU A 108 -11.87 -8.00 9.98
N ASP A 109 -10.68 -8.25 9.45
CA ASP A 109 -10.29 -7.81 8.11
C ASP A 109 -10.77 -8.78 7.02
N SER A 110 -10.40 -8.50 5.77
CA SER A 110 -10.77 -9.32 4.60
C SER A 110 -10.20 -10.75 4.63
N ALA A 111 -9.14 -10.98 5.40
CA ALA A 111 -8.54 -12.30 5.62
C ALA A 111 -9.10 -13.03 6.86
N GLY A 112 -9.99 -12.40 7.63
CA GLY A 112 -10.55 -12.93 8.87
C GLY A 112 -9.64 -12.77 10.08
N ILE A 113 -8.69 -11.84 10.05
CA ILE A 113 -7.76 -11.55 11.15
C ILE A 113 -8.32 -10.38 11.97
N GLU A 114 -8.30 -10.51 13.30
CA GLU A 114 -8.85 -9.51 14.20
C GLU A 114 -7.94 -8.32 14.46
N GLY A 115 -8.53 -7.12 14.51
CA GLY A 115 -7.91 -5.89 15.02
C GLY A 115 -6.74 -5.39 14.18
N THR A 116 -6.69 -5.74 12.90
CA THR A 116 -5.65 -5.30 11.97
C THR A 116 -5.87 -3.86 11.52
N LEU A 117 -4.85 -3.24 10.92
CA LEU A 117 -4.97 -1.90 10.36
C LEU A 117 -6.13 -1.83 9.35
N GLU A 118 -6.26 -2.83 8.47
CA GLU A 118 -7.33 -2.91 7.48
C GLU A 118 -8.73 -3.04 8.11
N ALA A 119 -8.85 -3.73 9.24
CA ALA A 119 -10.11 -3.84 9.95
C ALA A 119 -10.54 -2.52 10.62
N GLU A 120 -9.58 -1.73 11.09
CA GLU A 120 -9.81 -0.53 11.90
C GLU A 120 -9.83 0.77 11.09
N VAL A 121 -9.20 0.78 9.92
CA VAL A 121 -9.06 1.97 9.06
C VAL A 121 -9.72 1.69 7.72
N THR A 122 -10.95 2.16 7.55
CA THR A 122 -11.78 1.81 6.42
C THR A 122 -12.35 3.04 5.70
N ARG A 123 -12.34 3.00 4.38
CA ARG A 123 -13.02 3.99 3.54
C ARG A 123 -14.54 3.96 3.74
N ALA A 124 -15.10 2.77 3.99
CA ALA A 124 -16.54 2.58 4.15
C ALA A 124 -17.10 3.40 5.30
N GLU A 125 -16.43 3.41 6.44
CA GLU A 125 -16.86 4.17 7.61
C GLU A 125 -16.74 5.69 7.40
N LEU A 126 -15.72 6.14 6.68
CA LEU A 126 -15.59 7.54 6.29
C LEU A 126 -16.72 7.98 5.35
N LEU A 127 -17.10 7.13 4.37
CA LEU A 127 -18.25 7.38 3.51
C LEU A 127 -19.55 7.46 4.32
N GLU A 128 -19.75 6.53 5.24
CA GLU A 128 -20.93 6.55 6.14
C GLU A 128 -20.97 7.84 6.99
N ALA A 129 -19.81 8.25 7.55
CA ALA A 129 -19.73 9.48 8.33
C ALA A 129 -20.08 10.73 7.49
N LEU A 130 -19.70 10.74 6.21
CA LEU A 130 -20.04 11.77 5.24
C LEU A 130 -21.49 11.70 4.74
N GLY A 131 -22.24 10.65 5.08
CA GLY A 131 -23.59 10.40 4.56
C GLY A 131 -23.62 9.95 3.09
N LEU A 132 -22.49 9.39 2.60
CA LEU A 132 -22.35 8.92 1.22
C LEU A 132 -22.38 7.39 1.18
N THR A 133 -23.04 6.82 0.16
CA THR A 133 -23.04 5.37 -0.09
C THR A 133 -21.89 4.94 -0.99
N ARG A 134 -21.45 5.83 -1.87
CA ARG A 134 -20.30 5.68 -2.77
C ARG A 134 -19.78 7.05 -3.21
N ALA A 135 -18.54 7.12 -3.61
CA ALA A 135 -17.95 8.28 -4.25
C ALA A 135 -16.76 7.83 -5.11
N GLU A 136 -16.50 8.52 -6.21
CA GLU A 136 -15.22 8.39 -6.92
C GLU A 136 -14.08 8.92 -6.05
N PRO A 137 -12.82 8.48 -6.27
CA PRO A 137 -11.70 8.89 -5.42
C PRO A 137 -11.59 10.41 -5.20
N GLY A 138 -11.62 11.21 -6.26
CA GLY A 138 -11.55 12.67 -6.15
C GLY A 138 -12.74 13.31 -5.43
N GLN A 139 -13.96 12.79 -5.65
CA GLN A 139 -15.17 13.24 -4.94
C GLN A 139 -15.13 12.90 -3.45
N PHE A 140 -14.60 11.72 -3.12
CA PHE A 140 -14.42 11.32 -1.73
C PHE A 140 -13.44 12.25 -1.00
N GLU A 141 -12.29 12.51 -1.62
CA GLU A 141 -11.26 13.38 -1.05
C GLU A 141 -11.79 14.80 -0.85
N GLU A 142 -12.44 15.37 -1.86
CA GLU A 142 -13.05 16.70 -1.77
C GLU A 142 -14.09 16.77 -0.64
N ALA A 143 -15.00 15.79 -0.57
CA ALA A 143 -16.03 15.74 0.47
C ALA A 143 -15.41 15.60 1.87
N LEU A 144 -14.40 14.74 2.04
CA LEU A 144 -13.71 14.55 3.31
C LEU A 144 -13.00 15.84 3.75
N LEU A 145 -12.26 16.46 2.84
CA LEU A 145 -11.49 17.67 3.16
C LEU A 145 -12.37 18.92 3.37
N ALA A 146 -13.59 18.94 2.82
CA ALA A 146 -14.54 20.02 3.04
C ALA A 146 -15.35 19.88 4.34
N ASP A 147 -15.56 18.63 4.82
CA ASP A 147 -16.36 18.38 6.02
C ASP A 147 -15.61 18.75 7.30
N ARG A 148 -16.27 19.47 8.19
CA ARG A 148 -15.76 19.83 9.52
C ARG A 148 -16.73 19.45 10.62
N SER A 149 -17.67 18.53 10.34
CA SER A 149 -18.62 18.03 11.33
C SER A 149 -17.90 17.22 12.42
N GLY A 150 -18.43 17.28 13.64
CA GLY A 150 -17.88 16.47 14.73
C GLY A 150 -17.96 14.96 14.49
N ARG A 151 -18.89 14.50 13.65
CA ARG A 151 -19.04 13.10 13.28
C ARG A 151 -17.86 12.62 12.43
N VAL A 152 -17.54 13.33 11.36
CA VAL A 152 -16.40 12.99 10.48
C VAL A 152 -15.09 13.14 11.24
N ALA A 153 -14.92 14.23 11.99
CA ALA A 153 -13.72 14.47 12.80
C ALA A 153 -13.45 13.34 13.80
N ALA A 154 -14.48 12.78 14.44
CA ALA A 154 -14.32 11.67 15.38
C ALA A 154 -13.86 10.37 14.71
N VAL A 155 -14.40 10.06 13.53
CA VAL A 155 -13.97 8.89 12.73
C VAL A 155 -12.53 9.06 12.26
N VAL A 156 -12.20 10.23 11.72
CA VAL A 156 -10.83 10.56 11.27
C VAL A 156 -9.84 10.46 12.42
N ASP A 157 -10.13 11.04 13.60
CA ASP A 157 -9.24 11.00 14.75
C ASP A 157 -8.92 9.57 15.18
N ARG A 158 -9.94 8.71 15.26
CA ARG A 158 -9.76 7.30 15.61
C ARG A 158 -8.93 6.57 14.56
N GLN A 159 -9.27 6.70 13.27
CA GLN A 159 -8.56 6.03 12.18
C GLN A 159 -7.10 6.50 12.05
N LEU A 160 -6.83 7.79 12.24
CA LEU A 160 -5.46 8.31 12.30
C LEU A 160 -4.69 7.75 13.51
N GLY A 161 -5.37 7.48 14.63
CA GLY A 161 -4.77 6.81 15.78
C GLY A 161 -4.28 5.40 15.43
N HIS A 162 -5.11 4.58 14.79
CA HIS A 162 -4.76 3.22 14.36
C HIS A 162 -3.68 3.23 13.26
N LEU A 163 -3.80 4.11 12.27
CA LEU A 163 -2.77 4.29 11.24
C LEU A 163 -1.44 4.68 11.87
N GLY A 164 -1.45 5.61 12.82
CA GLY A 164 -0.25 6.03 13.56
C GLY A 164 0.42 4.88 14.30
N THR A 165 -0.38 3.99 14.92
CA THR A 165 0.14 2.78 15.60
C THR A 165 0.85 1.84 14.61
N ALA A 166 0.24 1.56 13.47
CA ALA A 166 0.86 0.73 12.43
C ALA A 166 2.15 1.34 11.90
N LEU A 167 2.11 2.64 11.57
CA LEU A 167 3.27 3.36 11.06
C LEU A 167 4.41 3.43 12.08
N ALA A 168 4.12 3.63 13.37
CA ALA A 168 5.13 3.62 14.43
C ALA A 168 5.84 2.26 14.50
N GLY A 169 5.10 1.15 14.43
CA GLY A 169 5.68 -0.19 14.35
C GLY A 169 6.58 -0.37 13.12
N ALA A 170 6.09 0.03 11.95
CA ALA A 170 6.83 -0.08 10.71
C ALA A 170 8.11 0.80 10.71
N ILE A 171 8.03 2.03 11.21
CA ILE A 171 9.18 2.94 11.34
C ILE A 171 10.23 2.37 12.29
N ASN A 172 9.81 1.85 13.44
CA ASN A 172 10.74 1.22 14.39
C ASN A 172 11.45 -0.02 13.82
N LEU A 173 10.78 -0.79 12.94
CA LEU A 173 11.33 -2.01 12.36
C LEU A 173 12.20 -1.76 11.13
N LEU A 174 11.82 -0.79 10.28
CA LEU A 174 12.37 -0.63 8.94
C LEU A 174 13.18 0.66 8.77
N ASN A 175 13.04 1.61 9.69
CA ASN A 175 13.70 2.92 9.68
C ASN A 175 13.69 3.59 8.29
N PRO A 176 12.51 3.86 7.70
CA PRO A 176 12.40 4.40 6.35
C PRO A 176 12.78 5.89 6.32
N GLN A 177 13.15 6.38 5.14
CA GLN A 177 13.30 7.82 4.87
C GLN A 177 11.96 8.47 4.52
N VAL A 178 11.07 7.67 3.89
CA VAL A 178 9.76 8.14 3.42
C VAL A 178 8.70 7.09 3.72
N VAL A 179 7.54 7.56 4.18
CA VAL A 179 6.29 6.82 4.20
C VAL A 179 5.35 7.53 3.22
N ALA A 180 5.03 6.88 2.10
CA ALA A 180 4.11 7.37 1.10
C ALA A 180 2.72 6.74 1.28
N LEU A 181 1.69 7.57 1.39
CA LEU A 181 0.31 7.15 1.60
C LEU A 181 -0.51 7.35 0.33
N GLY A 182 -1.10 6.28 -0.19
CA GLY A 182 -1.95 6.28 -1.37
C GLY A 182 -3.43 6.09 -1.07
N GLY A 183 -4.26 6.34 -2.07
CA GLY A 183 -5.69 6.15 -2.00
C GLY A 183 -6.35 6.97 -0.87
N PHE A 184 -7.34 6.39 -0.17
CA PHE A 184 -8.03 7.10 0.90
C PHE A 184 -7.13 7.42 2.12
N LEU A 185 -6.00 6.74 2.30
CA LEU A 185 -5.04 7.06 3.36
C LEU A 185 -4.36 8.41 3.12
N ALA A 186 -4.15 8.79 1.87
CA ALA A 186 -3.64 10.12 1.52
C ALA A 186 -4.64 11.23 1.94
N ALA A 187 -5.93 11.03 1.64
CA ALA A 187 -6.98 11.96 2.04
C ALA A 187 -7.14 12.03 3.57
N LEU A 188 -7.05 10.89 4.25
CA LEU A 188 -7.08 10.81 5.70
C LEU A 188 -5.90 11.59 6.34
N HIS A 189 -4.70 11.41 5.80
CA HIS A 189 -3.52 12.18 6.21
C HIS A 189 -3.69 13.68 5.92
N ALA A 190 -4.19 14.05 4.75
CA ALA A 190 -4.39 15.45 4.38
C ALA A 190 -5.45 16.17 5.25
N TYR A 191 -6.39 15.43 5.84
CA TYR A 191 -7.40 15.99 6.74
C TYR A 191 -6.77 16.54 8.04
N ASP A 192 -5.86 15.78 8.69
CA ASP A 192 -5.13 16.21 9.89
C ASP A 192 -3.73 15.57 9.96
N PRO A 193 -2.74 16.15 9.24
CA PRO A 193 -1.37 15.64 9.22
C PRO A 193 -0.70 15.66 10.60
N GLU A 194 -1.01 16.69 11.40
CA GLU A 194 -0.42 16.85 12.74
C GLU A 194 -0.93 15.77 13.69
N ARG A 195 -2.20 15.39 13.58
CA ARG A 195 -2.79 14.31 14.38
C ARG A 195 -2.11 12.97 14.08
N LEU A 196 -1.87 12.69 12.78
CA LEU A 196 -1.13 11.48 12.40
C LEU A 196 0.28 11.50 12.97
N LEU A 197 1.00 12.61 12.81
CA LEU A 197 2.36 12.74 13.33
C LEU A 197 2.43 12.55 14.84
N ARG A 198 1.48 13.13 15.59
CA ARG A 198 1.38 12.91 17.06
C ARG A 198 1.14 11.44 17.40
N ALA A 199 0.28 10.74 16.63
CA ALA A 199 0.00 9.32 16.87
C ALA A 199 1.24 8.45 16.59
N VAL A 200 1.96 8.72 15.52
CA VAL A 200 3.23 8.04 15.19
C VAL A 200 4.27 8.29 16.28
N ALA A 201 4.47 9.56 16.66
CA ALA A 201 5.50 9.93 17.65
C ALA A 201 5.25 9.32 19.03
N ALA A 202 3.99 9.06 19.39
CA ALA A 202 3.63 8.47 20.68
C ALA A 202 4.18 7.04 20.88
N SER A 203 4.49 6.31 19.78
CA SER A 203 4.93 4.92 19.84
C SER A 203 6.20 4.63 19.01
N THR A 204 6.88 5.69 18.55
CA THR A 204 8.14 5.56 17.79
C THR A 204 9.32 5.99 18.65
N LEU A 205 10.44 5.28 18.54
CA LEU A 205 11.71 5.72 19.13
C LEU A 205 12.13 7.04 18.47
N ALA A 206 12.44 8.06 19.27
CA ALA A 206 12.74 9.38 18.75
C ALA A 206 13.82 9.39 17.65
N PRO A 207 14.96 8.67 17.78
CA PRO A 207 15.97 8.61 16.71
C PRO A 207 15.44 7.95 15.42
N SER A 208 14.51 6.99 15.53
CA SER A 208 13.92 6.31 14.35
C SER A 208 12.95 7.21 13.58
N LEU A 209 12.39 8.23 14.24
CA LEU A 209 11.48 9.19 13.62
C LEU A 209 12.20 10.39 13.00
N GLU A 210 13.45 10.65 13.43
CA GLU A 210 14.24 11.76 12.92
C GLU A 210 14.48 11.61 11.40
N GLY A 211 14.05 12.62 10.64
CA GLY A 211 14.21 12.65 9.17
C GLY A 211 13.22 11.80 8.38
N VAL A 212 12.29 11.08 9.02
CA VAL A 212 11.20 10.36 8.33
C VAL A 212 10.19 11.38 7.80
N ARG A 213 9.90 11.30 6.51
CA ARG A 213 8.84 12.10 5.86
C ARG A 213 7.60 11.24 5.62
N ILE A 214 6.47 11.62 6.21
CA ILE A 214 5.17 11.04 5.88
C ILE A 214 4.48 11.97 4.88
N THR A 215 4.07 11.45 3.74
CA THR A 215 3.54 12.24 2.62
C THR A 215 2.51 11.48 1.80
N ALA A 216 1.73 12.17 0.99
CA ALA A 216 0.91 11.53 -0.04
C ALA A 216 1.80 10.91 -1.13
N ALA A 217 1.32 9.82 -1.74
CA ALA A 217 1.86 9.25 -2.97
C ALA A 217 1.66 10.24 -4.13
N GLU A 218 2.60 10.25 -5.10
CA GLU A 218 2.63 11.27 -6.15
C GLU A 218 2.08 10.79 -7.50
N LEU A 219 2.08 9.47 -7.78
CA LEU A 219 1.75 8.96 -9.11
C LEU A 219 0.25 8.78 -9.38
N GLY A 220 -0.59 8.85 -8.36
CA GLY A 220 -2.05 8.82 -8.53
C GLY A 220 -2.55 7.62 -9.34
N ALA A 221 -3.34 7.90 -10.39
CA ALA A 221 -3.97 6.87 -11.24
C ALA A 221 -2.95 6.06 -12.09
N ASP A 222 -1.79 6.62 -12.38
CA ASP A 222 -0.78 5.97 -13.24
C ASP A 222 0.09 4.97 -12.47
N LEU A 223 -0.01 4.95 -11.15
CA LEU A 223 0.82 4.16 -10.24
C LEU A 223 0.97 2.70 -10.65
N LEU A 224 -0.15 2.01 -10.86
CA LEU A 224 -0.14 0.57 -11.17
C LEU A 224 0.42 0.27 -12.55
N MET A 225 0.13 1.12 -13.54
CA MET A 225 0.70 0.97 -14.88
C MET A 225 2.21 1.18 -14.88
N VAL A 226 2.69 2.20 -14.17
CA VAL A 226 4.12 2.48 -14.01
C VAL A 226 4.82 1.33 -13.27
N GLY A 227 4.24 0.84 -12.17
CA GLY A 227 4.79 -0.28 -11.41
C GLY A 227 4.86 -1.58 -12.22
N ALA A 228 3.79 -1.93 -12.94
CA ALA A 228 3.74 -3.11 -13.79
C ALA A 228 4.73 -3.01 -14.98
N ALA A 229 4.84 -1.84 -15.61
CA ALA A 229 5.85 -1.60 -16.64
C ALA A 229 7.27 -1.74 -16.08
N GLY A 230 7.53 -1.16 -14.90
CA GLY A 230 8.80 -1.27 -14.18
C GLY A 230 9.18 -2.72 -13.91
N LEU A 231 8.22 -3.56 -13.47
CA LEU A 231 8.45 -5.00 -13.26
C LEU A 231 8.99 -5.69 -14.52
N ALA A 232 8.42 -5.40 -15.68
CA ALA A 232 8.83 -5.99 -16.94
C ALA A 232 10.16 -5.45 -17.49
N VAL A 233 10.50 -4.18 -17.19
CA VAL A 233 11.65 -3.50 -17.77
C VAL A 233 12.91 -3.60 -16.89
N ARG A 234 12.77 -3.71 -15.58
CA ARG A 234 13.92 -3.77 -14.64
C ARG A 234 14.95 -4.86 -14.96
N PRO A 235 14.58 -6.11 -15.27
CA PRO A 235 15.56 -7.12 -15.66
C PRO A 235 16.39 -6.70 -16.87
N LEU A 236 15.78 -5.99 -17.79
CA LEU A 236 16.40 -5.47 -19.00
C LEU A 236 17.41 -4.35 -18.70
N LEU A 237 17.03 -3.44 -17.77
CA LEU A 237 17.92 -2.36 -17.33
C LEU A 237 19.09 -2.88 -16.51
N ALA A 238 18.88 -3.93 -15.72
CA ALA A 238 19.93 -4.56 -14.92
C ALA A 238 20.92 -5.38 -15.76
N ASP A 239 20.45 -6.07 -16.79
CA ASP A 239 21.28 -6.83 -17.75
C ASP A 239 20.73 -6.61 -19.17
N PRO A 240 21.22 -5.61 -19.92
CA PRO A 240 20.77 -5.35 -21.30
C PRO A 240 20.99 -6.53 -22.26
N ALA A 241 21.91 -7.46 -21.95
CA ALA A 241 22.11 -8.68 -22.72
C ALA A 241 21.05 -9.76 -22.47
N TRP A 242 20.14 -9.56 -21.52
CA TRP A 242 19.07 -10.49 -21.18
C TRP A 242 18.11 -10.77 -22.34
N ILE A 243 17.89 -9.80 -23.25
CA ILE A 243 17.05 -9.97 -24.44
C ILE A 243 17.61 -11.01 -25.44
N SER A 244 18.90 -11.26 -25.38
CA SER A 244 19.58 -12.15 -26.35
C SER A 244 19.63 -13.62 -25.89
N ARG A 245 19.02 -13.94 -24.76
CA ARG A 245 18.95 -15.28 -24.18
C ARG A 245 17.53 -15.83 -24.25
#